data_8eb6c2ed7ec140cf7cb0d704dfa45226
#
_entry.id   8eb6c2ed7ec140cf7cb0d704dfa45226
#
_cell.length_a   1.000
_cell.length_b   1.000
_cell.length_c   1.000
_cell.angle_alpha   90.00
_cell.angle_beta   90.00
_cell.angle_gamma   90.00
#
_symmetry.space_group_name_H-M   'P 1'
#
loop_
_entity.id
_entity.type
_entity.pdbx_description
1 polymer ?
#
loop_
_entity_poly.entity_id
_entity_poly.type
_entity_poly.pdbx_seq_one_letter_code
_entity_poly.pdbx_strand_id
1 'polypeptide(L)'
;MTPENYSTALLTLQLAAATSVILLLLGTPLAWWLARTHSVWRRPVAALIALPLVLPPTVLGFYLLIALGPQGWVGQLTQFLGIGTLTFSFTGLVIASVIYSLPFTVQPLHGAFSQVGRRPLDVAATLGASPLQQFLWVVVPLSRSGFITAGLLTFAHTVGEFGVVLMIGGNITGETRVLSIAIYDHVEAMQYSDAHWLSASLLLFSFAILLLVNSTGRRNKQPHEINLVTANE
;
A
#
# COMPACT_ATOMS: atom_id res chain seq x y z
N MET A 1 12.37 -22.40 13.64
CA MET A 1 12.77 -21.40 12.62
C MET A 1 14.29 -21.30 12.66
N THR A 2 14.92 -21.46 11.52
CA THR A 2 16.36 -21.26 11.39
C THR A 2 16.69 -19.76 11.52
N PRO A 3 17.93 -19.38 11.92
CA PRO A 3 18.34 -17.97 11.97
C PRO A 3 18.11 -17.22 10.65
N GLU A 4 18.22 -17.92 9.53
CA GLU A 4 17.97 -17.41 8.19
C GLU A 4 16.49 -17.06 7.95
N ASN A 5 15.56 -17.90 8.40
CA ASN A 5 14.13 -17.63 8.28
C ASN A 5 13.71 -16.40 9.14
N TYR A 6 14.40 -16.19 10.28
CA TYR A 6 14.15 -15.01 11.11
C TYR A 6 14.59 -13.71 10.41
N SER A 7 15.80 -13.70 9.80
CA SER A 7 16.28 -12.53 9.06
C SER A 7 15.39 -12.21 7.86
N THR A 8 14.91 -13.22 7.13
CA THR A 8 13.99 -13.08 6.01
C THR A 8 12.63 -12.52 6.45
N ALA A 9 12.09 -12.99 7.59
CA ALA A 9 10.86 -12.45 8.16
C ALA A 9 11.02 -10.98 8.57
N LEU A 10 12.12 -10.64 9.24
CA LEU A 10 12.42 -9.27 9.64
C LEU A 10 12.53 -8.32 8.44
N LEU A 11 13.25 -8.75 7.38
CA LEU A 11 13.39 -7.99 6.15
C LEU A 11 12.03 -7.76 5.47
N THR A 12 11.17 -8.78 5.44
CA THR A 12 9.80 -8.66 4.89
C THR A 12 8.98 -7.62 5.68
N LEU A 13 9.04 -7.66 7.00
CA LEU A 13 8.34 -6.69 7.86
C LEU A 13 8.90 -5.27 7.70
N GLN A 14 10.22 -5.12 7.57
CA GLN A 14 10.87 -3.83 7.31
C GLN A 14 10.43 -3.26 5.95
N LEU A 15 10.42 -4.10 4.90
CA LEU A 15 9.95 -3.69 3.57
C LEU A 15 8.49 -3.23 3.64
N ALA A 16 7.61 -4.02 4.25
CA ALA A 16 6.19 -3.70 4.36
C ALA A 16 5.95 -2.44 5.20
N ALA A 17 6.67 -2.25 6.30
CA ALA A 17 6.58 -1.06 7.13
C ALA A 17 7.05 0.19 6.38
N ALA A 18 8.23 0.13 5.74
CA ALA A 18 8.79 1.24 4.97
C ALA A 18 7.84 1.65 3.82
N THR A 19 7.37 0.67 3.03
CA THR A 19 6.42 0.87 1.94
C THR A 19 5.12 1.50 2.44
N SER A 20 4.55 1.00 3.55
CA SER A 20 3.30 1.52 4.11
C SER A 20 3.44 2.96 4.60
N VAL A 21 4.52 3.29 5.29
CA VAL A 21 4.78 4.66 5.76
C VAL A 21 4.95 5.61 4.58
N ILE A 22 5.78 5.27 3.60
CA ILE A 22 5.99 6.08 2.40
C ILE A 22 4.68 6.28 1.65
N LEU A 23 3.89 5.23 1.46
CA LEU A 23 2.62 5.31 0.75
C LEU A 23 1.55 6.08 1.52
N LEU A 24 1.49 6.00 2.85
CA LEU A 24 0.60 6.84 3.62
C LEU A 24 0.98 8.33 3.50
N LEU A 25 2.26 8.65 3.45
CA LEU A 25 2.73 10.02 3.28
C LEU A 25 2.48 10.55 1.85
N LEU A 26 2.84 9.79 0.81
CA LEU A 26 2.71 10.21 -0.59
C LEU A 26 1.29 9.98 -1.14
N GLY A 27 0.65 8.90 -0.76
CA GLY A 27 -0.70 8.53 -1.21
C GLY A 27 -1.78 9.41 -0.62
N THR A 28 -1.58 9.96 0.59
CA THR A 28 -2.56 10.86 1.23
C THR A 28 -2.84 12.12 0.41
N PRO A 29 -1.84 12.95 0.02
CA PRO A 29 -2.10 14.12 -0.82
C PRO A 29 -2.65 13.72 -2.20
N LEU A 30 -2.22 12.61 -2.76
CA LEU A 30 -2.72 12.10 -4.04
C LEU A 30 -4.20 11.69 -3.95
N ALA A 31 -4.58 10.94 -2.92
CA ALA A 31 -5.96 10.55 -2.66
C ALA A 31 -6.85 11.75 -2.36
N TRP A 32 -6.33 12.74 -1.62
CA TRP A 32 -7.03 13.99 -1.34
C TRP A 32 -7.28 14.80 -2.62
N TRP A 33 -6.26 14.94 -3.45
CA TRP A 33 -6.40 15.59 -4.74
C TRP A 33 -7.46 14.89 -5.62
N LEU A 34 -7.42 13.56 -5.72
CA LEU A 34 -8.43 12.79 -6.48
C LEU A 34 -9.86 12.98 -5.94
N ALA A 35 -10.02 13.09 -4.61
CA ALA A 35 -11.33 13.27 -4.00
C ALA A 35 -11.93 14.67 -4.24
N ARG A 36 -11.09 15.69 -4.48
CA ARG A 36 -11.52 17.09 -4.56
C ARG A 36 -11.44 17.69 -5.95
N THR A 37 -10.60 17.16 -6.82
CA THR A 37 -10.37 17.73 -8.13
C THR A 37 -11.55 17.50 -9.09
N HIS A 38 -11.84 18.53 -9.88
CA HIS A 38 -12.72 18.46 -11.05
C HIS A 38 -11.94 18.48 -12.37
N SER A 39 -10.61 18.39 -12.30
CA SER A 39 -9.72 18.39 -13.46
C SER A 39 -10.00 17.23 -14.41
N VAL A 40 -9.78 17.45 -15.70
CA VAL A 40 -9.82 16.40 -16.75
C VAL A 40 -8.77 15.30 -16.50
N TRP A 41 -7.70 15.63 -15.78
CA TRP A 41 -6.64 14.69 -15.40
C TRP A 41 -7.03 13.69 -14.30
N ARG A 42 -8.16 13.89 -13.64
CA ARG A 42 -8.63 12.98 -12.58
C ARG A 42 -8.76 11.54 -13.07
N ARG A 43 -9.38 11.34 -14.24
CA ARG A 43 -9.64 9.99 -14.80
C ARG A 43 -8.34 9.29 -15.20
N PRO A 44 -7.45 9.88 -16.01
CA PRO A 44 -6.19 9.22 -16.38
C PRO A 44 -5.27 8.96 -15.16
N VAL A 45 -5.19 9.88 -14.20
CA VAL A 45 -4.39 9.65 -12.97
C VAL A 45 -4.98 8.52 -12.13
N ALA A 46 -6.31 8.47 -11.97
CA ALA A 46 -6.97 7.36 -11.25
C ALA A 46 -6.72 6.01 -11.95
N ALA A 47 -6.77 5.98 -13.29
CA ALA A 47 -6.46 4.78 -14.07
C ALA A 47 -4.99 4.36 -13.91
N LEU A 48 -4.05 5.31 -13.94
CA LEU A 48 -2.63 5.04 -13.73
C LEU A 48 -2.35 4.45 -12.33
N ILE A 49 -3.00 4.99 -11.30
CA ILE A 49 -2.89 4.48 -9.93
C ILE A 49 -3.44 3.05 -9.84
N ALA A 50 -4.54 2.75 -10.54
CA ALA A 50 -5.15 1.43 -10.52
C ALA A 50 -4.43 0.40 -11.43
N LEU A 51 -3.54 0.85 -12.30
CA LEU A 51 -2.85 0.00 -13.29
C LEU A 51 -2.17 -1.24 -12.67
N PRO A 52 -1.47 -1.14 -11.51
CA PRO A 52 -0.85 -2.29 -10.86
C PRO A 52 -1.82 -3.41 -10.49
N LEU A 53 -3.12 -3.13 -10.29
CA LEU A 53 -4.12 -4.16 -9.96
C LEU A 53 -4.46 -5.07 -11.15
N VAL A 54 -4.24 -4.59 -12.37
CA VAL A 54 -4.61 -5.29 -13.60
C VAL A 54 -3.38 -5.92 -14.25
N LEU A 55 -2.22 -5.28 -14.13
CA LEU A 55 -0.99 -5.78 -14.71
C LEU A 55 -0.47 -7.02 -13.96
N PRO A 56 -0.03 -8.06 -14.67
CA PRO A 56 0.73 -9.13 -14.03
C PRO A 56 1.96 -8.56 -13.28
N PRO A 57 2.22 -9.04 -12.04
CA PRO A 57 3.35 -8.55 -11.25
C PRO A 57 4.70 -8.64 -11.98
N THR A 58 4.89 -9.69 -12.76
CA THR A 58 6.10 -9.92 -13.57
C THR A 58 6.28 -8.87 -14.66
N VAL A 59 5.18 -8.39 -15.28
CA VAL A 59 5.25 -7.33 -16.31
C VAL A 59 5.68 -6.01 -15.70
N LEU A 60 5.07 -5.64 -14.56
CA LEU A 60 5.47 -4.43 -13.86
C LEU A 60 6.92 -4.52 -13.36
N GLY A 61 7.29 -5.66 -12.76
CA GLY A 61 8.66 -5.92 -12.29
C GLY A 61 9.68 -5.83 -13.41
N PHE A 62 9.38 -6.36 -14.60
CA PHE A 62 10.24 -6.27 -15.76
C PHE A 62 10.50 -4.83 -16.21
N TYR A 63 9.45 -4.01 -16.34
CA TYR A 63 9.62 -2.61 -16.72
C TYR A 63 10.35 -1.79 -15.64
N LEU A 64 10.12 -2.09 -14.36
CA LEU A 64 10.87 -1.48 -13.27
C LEU A 64 12.34 -1.92 -13.29
N LEU A 65 12.62 -3.19 -13.57
CA LEU A 65 13.99 -3.70 -13.70
C LEU A 65 14.76 -2.94 -14.80
N ILE A 66 14.14 -2.71 -15.96
CA ILE A 66 14.74 -1.91 -17.04
C ILE A 66 14.94 -0.46 -16.59
N ALA A 67 13.93 0.16 -15.98
CA ALA A 67 13.99 1.58 -15.61
C ALA A 67 15.00 1.87 -14.50
N LEU A 68 15.07 1.01 -13.48
CA LEU A 68 15.96 1.13 -12.32
C LEU A 68 17.36 0.53 -12.56
N GLY A 69 17.50 -0.29 -13.60
CA GLY A 69 18.77 -0.94 -13.98
C GLY A 69 19.82 0.06 -14.47
N PRO A 70 21.09 -0.36 -14.56
CA PRO A 70 22.22 0.52 -14.90
C PRO A 70 22.07 1.28 -16.23
N GLN A 71 21.36 0.69 -17.18
CA GLN A 71 21.12 1.29 -18.52
C GLN A 71 19.79 2.05 -18.56
N GLY A 72 18.95 1.96 -17.53
CA GLY A 72 17.70 2.68 -17.45
C GLY A 72 17.90 4.16 -17.07
N TRP A 73 16.93 5.00 -17.39
CA TRP A 73 17.01 6.44 -17.14
C TRP A 73 17.10 6.79 -15.63
N VAL A 74 16.41 6.03 -14.75
CA VAL A 74 16.53 6.19 -13.29
C VAL A 74 17.88 5.67 -12.81
N GLY A 75 18.33 4.49 -13.29
CA GLY A 75 19.60 3.92 -12.91
C GLY A 75 20.79 4.78 -13.33
N GLN A 76 20.77 5.39 -14.50
CA GLN A 76 21.79 6.35 -14.92
C GLN A 76 21.80 7.60 -14.02
N LEU A 77 20.63 8.11 -13.65
CA LEU A 77 20.53 9.25 -12.74
C LEU A 77 21.11 8.93 -11.36
N THR A 78 20.77 7.76 -10.80
CA THR A 78 21.29 7.35 -9.47
C THR A 78 22.80 7.09 -9.49
N GLN A 79 23.34 6.55 -10.59
CA GLN A 79 24.79 6.42 -10.77
C GLN A 79 25.48 7.78 -10.87
N PHE A 80 24.91 8.72 -11.63
CA PHE A 80 25.43 10.09 -11.72
C PHE A 80 25.43 10.81 -10.36
N LEU A 81 24.42 10.55 -9.50
CA LEU A 81 24.33 11.07 -8.13
C LEU A 81 25.22 10.30 -7.11
N GLY A 82 25.96 9.29 -7.55
CA GLY A 82 26.81 8.48 -6.66
C GLY A 82 26.04 7.54 -5.71
N ILE A 83 24.73 7.33 -5.93
CA ILE A 83 23.88 6.44 -5.09
C ILE A 83 24.11 4.96 -5.44
N GLY A 84 24.61 4.66 -6.65
CA GLY A 84 24.81 3.30 -7.13
C GLY A 84 23.57 2.73 -7.85
N THR A 85 23.53 1.40 -8.00
CA THR A 85 22.42 0.68 -8.66
C THR A 85 21.27 0.44 -7.69
N LEU A 86 20.04 0.68 -8.15
CA LEU A 86 18.84 0.42 -7.36
C LEU A 86 18.36 -1.04 -7.47
N THR A 87 18.66 -1.69 -8.60
CA THR A 87 18.33 -3.12 -8.76
C THR A 87 19.16 -3.97 -7.79
N PHE A 88 18.57 -5.07 -7.33
CA PHE A 88 19.17 -6.00 -6.39
C PHE A 88 19.58 -5.36 -5.04
N SER A 89 18.81 -4.35 -4.60
CA SER A 89 19.02 -3.67 -3.32
C SER A 89 17.70 -3.51 -2.56
N PHE A 90 17.77 -3.34 -1.25
CA PHE A 90 16.59 -3.07 -0.42
C PHE A 90 15.86 -1.78 -0.85
N THR A 91 16.60 -0.75 -1.24
CA THR A 91 16.02 0.51 -1.75
C THR A 91 15.22 0.28 -3.03
N GLY A 92 15.73 -0.54 -3.95
CA GLY A 92 15.01 -0.93 -5.15
C GLY A 92 13.73 -1.70 -4.85
N LEU A 93 13.75 -2.62 -3.86
CA LEU A 93 12.55 -3.30 -3.38
C LEU A 93 11.51 -2.31 -2.85
N VAL A 94 11.92 -1.34 -2.03
CA VAL A 94 11.01 -0.32 -1.48
C VAL A 94 10.37 0.49 -2.61
N ILE A 95 11.13 0.94 -3.59
CA ILE A 95 10.60 1.70 -4.74
C ILE A 95 9.58 0.87 -5.53
N ALA A 96 9.93 -0.37 -5.83
CA ALA A 96 9.06 -1.28 -6.56
C ALA A 96 7.76 -1.57 -5.80
N SER A 97 7.87 -1.86 -4.50
CA SER A 97 6.70 -2.11 -3.63
C SER A 97 5.83 -0.88 -3.45
N VAL A 98 6.42 0.33 -3.38
CA VAL A 98 5.65 1.60 -3.36
C VAL A 98 4.82 1.76 -4.63
N ILE A 99 5.38 1.48 -5.79
CA ILE A 99 4.65 1.60 -7.06
C ILE A 99 3.56 0.52 -7.16
N TYR A 100 3.88 -0.72 -6.80
CA TYR A 100 2.95 -1.85 -6.91
C TYR A 100 1.82 -1.80 -5.88
N SER A 101 2.12 -1.36 -4.65
CA SER A 101 1.13 -1.26 -3.56
C SER A 101 0.35 0.07 -3.55
N LEU A 102 0.66 1.01 -4.45
CA LEU A 102 0.02 2.33 -4.52
C LEU A 102 -1.53 2.31 -4.50
N PRO A 103 -2.21 1.45 -5.28
CA PRO A 103 -3.67 1.40 -5.28
C PRO A 103 -4.26 0.98 -3.92
N PHE A 104 -3.57 0.14 -3.15
CA PHE A 104 -4.03 -0.33 -1.84
C PHE A 104 -4.03 0.75 -0.77
N THR A 105 -3.25 1.82 -0.97
CA THR A 105 -3.30 3.01 -0.13
C THR A 105 -4.27 4.05 -0.67
N VAL A 106 -4.17 4.37 -1.95
CA VAL A 106 -4.90 5.52 -2.52
C VAL A 106 -6.39 5.27 -2.61
N GLN A 107 -6.84 4.06 -2.97
CA GLN A 107 -8.27 3.78 -3.14
C GLN A 107 -9.06 3.87 -1.81
N PRO A 108 -8.63 3.24 -0.69
CA PRO A 108 -9.33 3.39 0.58
C PRO A 108 -9.34 4.83 1.09
N LEU A 109 -8.21 5.55 0.97
CA LEU A 109 -8.13 6.96 1.35
C LEU A 109 -9.04 7.85 0.49
N HIS A 110 -9.03 7.65 -0.84
CA HIS A 110 -9.92 8.36 -1.75
C HIS A 110 -11.39 8.14 -1.40
N GLY A 111 -11.78 6.89 -1.12
CA GLY A 111 -13.14 6.54 -0.68
C GLY A 111 -13.52 7.24 0.63
N ALA A 112 -12.64 7.21 1.62
CA ALA A 112 -12.86 7.86 2.91
C ALA A 112 -12.95 9.40 2.79
N PHE A 113 -12.06 10.03 2.04
CA PHE A 113 -12.09 11.48 1.80
C PHE A 113 -13.32 11.94 1.02
N SER A 114 -13.80 11.12 0.07
CA SER A 114 -15.02 11.42 -0.69
C SER A 114 -16.26 11.41 0.20
N GLN A 115 -16.29 10.59 1.26
CA GLN A 115 -17.40 10.50 2.21
C GLN A 115 -17.49 11.68 3.17
N VAL A 116 -16.40 12.40 3.43
CA VAL A 116 -16.41 13.58 4.33
C VAL A 116 -17.34 14.69 3.82
N GLY A 117 -17.53 14.79 2.50
CA GLY A 117 -18.38 15.80 1.90
C GLY A 117 -17.79 17.22 2.00
N ARG A 118 -18.58 18.23 1.61
CA ARG A 118 -18.18 19.66 1.69
C ARG A 118 -18.63 20.34 2.97
N ARG A 119 -19.80 19.98 3.50
CA ARG A 119 -20.41 20.67 4.65
C ARG A 119 -19.48 20.85 5.86
N PRO A 120 -18.78 19.81 6.37
CA PRO A 120 -17.87 19.98 7.51
C PRO A 120 -16.73 20.95 7.25
N LEU A 121 -16.27 21.03 6.00
CA LEU A 121 -15.19 21.93 5.58
C LEU A 121 -15.69 23.38 5.47
N ASP A 122 -16.91 23.58 4.94
CA ASP A 122 -17.52 24.91 4.84
C ASP A 122 -17.75 25.48 6.24
N VAL A 123 -18.22 24.67 7.20
CA VAL A 123 -18.35 25.08 8.61
C VAL A 123 -16.99 25.46 9.21
N ALA A 124 -15.96 24.65 8.99
CA ALA A 124 -14.61 24.99 9.48
C ALA A 124 -14.07 26.29 8.84
N ALA A 125 -14.36 26.51 7.55
CA ALA A 125 -13.98 27.74 6.85
C ALA A 125 -14.67 28.98 7.44
N THR A 126 -15.97 28.91 7.80
CA THR A 126 -16.69 30.01 8.44
C THR A 126 -16.14 30.35 9.82
N LEU A 127 -15.51 29.39 10.50
CA LEU A 127 -14.78 29.56 11.77
C LEU A 127 -13.34 30.05 11.58
N GLY A 128 -12.92 30.37 10.34
CA GLY A 128 -11.60 30.91 10.04
C GLY A 128 -10.49 29.87 9.85
N ALA A 129 -10.83 28.56 9.75
CA ALA A 129 -9.84 27.52 9.55
C ALA A 129 -9.21 27.59 8.15
N SER A 130 -7.87 27.62 8.08
CA SER A 130 -7.11 27.53 6.83
C SER A 130 -7.31 26.15 6.15
N PRO A 131 -7.04 26.02 4.83
CA PRO A 131 -7.18 24.74 4.13
C PRO A 131 -6.39 23.57 4.77
N LEU A 132 -5.20 23.86 5.29
CA LEU A 132 -4.40 22.86 6.00
C LEU A 132 -5.04 22.48 7.35
N GLN A 133 -5.57 23.44 8.08
CA GLN A 133 -6.29 23.17 9.33
C GLN A 133 -7.58 22.39 9.08
N GLN A 134 -8.34 22.70 8.03
CA GLN A 134 -9.51 21.91 7.61
C GLN A 134 -9.12 20.46 7.33
N PHE A 135 -8.01 20.24 6.61
CA PHE A 135 -7.52 18.90 6.34
C PHE A 135 -7.13 18.17 7.63
N LEU A 136 -6.26 18.77 8.44
CA LEU A 136 -5.72 18.10 9.64
C LEU A 136 -6.75 17.91 10.75
N TRP A 137 -7.64 18.88 10.98
CA TRP A 137 -8.56 18.87 12.12
C TRP A 137 -9.95 18.33 11.79
N VAL A 138 -10.32 18.31 10.50
CA VAL A 138 -11.64 17.82 10.08
C VAL A 138 -11.53 16.55 9.26
N VAL A 139 -10.75 16.59 8.15
CA VAL A 139 -10.69 15.45 7.22
C VAL A 139 -9.99 14.25 7.84
N VAL A 140 -8.80 14.44 8.40
CA VAL A 140 -8.01 13.34 8.98
C VAL A 140 -8.79 12.61 10.09
N PRO A 141 -9.38 13.29 11.09
CA PRO A 141 -10.16 12.61 12.12
C PRO A 141 -11.41 11.90 11.59
N LEU A 142 -12.14 12.50 10.65
CA LEU A 142 -13.33 11.89 10.05
C LEU A 142 -12.99 10.71 9.14
N SER A 143 -11.79 10.69 8.58
CA SER A 143 -11.31 9.62 7.68
C SER A 143 -10.39 8.61 8.36
N ARG A 144 -10.30 8.59 9.69
CA ARG A 144 -9.39 7.70 10.44
C ARG A 144 -9.50 6.23 10.07
N SER A 145 -10.71 5.74 9.83
CA SER A 145 -10.94 4.36 9.39
C SER A 145 -10.32 4.09 8.01
N GLY A 146 -10.35 5.08 7.11
CA GLY A 146 -9.70 5.02 5.80
C GLY A 146 -8.18 4.90 5.91
N PHE A 147 -7.56 5.66 6.81
CA PHE A 147 -6.12 5.57 7.07
C PHE A 147 -5.71 4.21 7.64
N ILE A 148 -6.48 3.67 8.60
CA ILE A 148 -6.22 2.35 9.17
C ILE A 148 -6.37 1.28 8.09
N THR A 149 -7.45 1.32 7.31
CA THR A 149 -7.68 0.37 6.22
C THR A 149 -6.57 0.45 5.16
N ALA A 150 -6.20 1.66 4.73
CA ALA A 150 -5.12 1.87 3.77
C ALA A 150 -3.79 1.31 4.28
N GLY A 151 -3.41 1.63 5.52
CA GLY A 151 -2.17 1.14 6.12
C GLY A 151 -2.13 -0.38 6.24
N LEU A 152 -3.21 -0.99 6.76
CA LEU A 152 -3.29 -2.44 6.93
C LEU A 152 -3.30 -3.19 5.59
N LEU A 153 -4.05 -2.69 4.58
CA LEU A 153 -4.08 -3.32 3.26
C LEU A 153 -2.76 -3.21 2.53
N THR A 154 -2.11 -2.03 2.57
CA THR A 154 -0.80 -1.83 1.97
C THR A 154 0.24 -2.73 2.63
N PHE A 155 0.26 -2.79 3.95
CA PHE A 155 1.17 -3.65 4.70
C PHE A 155 0.96 -5.13 4.36
N ALA A 156 -0.28 -5.61 4.41
CA ALA A 156 -0.60 -7.00 4.07
C ALA A 156 -0.25 -7.36 2.62
N HIS A 157 -0.54 -6.45 1.67
CA HIS A 157 -0.19 -6.64 0.27
C HIS A 157 1.32 -6.76 0.08
N THR A 158 2.11 -5.84 0.68
CA THR A 158 3.58 -5.87 0.56
C THR A 158 4.20 -7.10 1.22
N VAL A 159 3.66 -7.59 2.35
CA VAL A 159 4.13 -8.84 2.97
C VAL A 159 3.93 -10.05 2.07
N GLY A 160 2.82 -10.09 1.31
CA GLY A 160 2.50 -11.17 0.38
C GLY A 160 3.08 -11.00 -1.04
N GLU A 161 3.78 -9.90 -1.31
CA GLU A 161 4.29 -9.58 -2.65
C GLU A 161 5.41 -10.54 -3.06
N PHE A 162 5.32 -11.07 -4.29
CA PHE A 162 6.29 -12.03 -4.83
C PHE A 162 6.87 -11.60 -6.18
N GLY A 163 6.06 -11.48 -7.22
CA GLY A 163 6.55 -11.35 -8.59
C GLY A 163 7.39 -10.10 -8.84
N VAL A 164 6.97 -8.94 -8.33
CA VAL A 164 7.71 -7.68 -8.50
C VAL A 164 8.99 -7.69 -7.68
N VAL A 165 8.93 -8.16 -6.41
CA VAL A 165 10.12 -8.21 -5.54
C VAL A 165 11.16 -9.19 -6.05
N LEU A 166 10.74 -10.33 -6.62
CA LEU A 166 11.68 -11.28 -7.24
C LEU A 166 12.40 -10.66 -8.44
N MET A 167 11.68 -9.95 -9.30
CA MET A 167 12.26 -9.31 -10.50
C MET A 167 13.25 -8.21 -10.16
N ILE A 168 12.97 -7.40 -9.14
CA ILE A 168 13.81 -6.25 -8.75
C ILE A 168 14.91 -6.63 -7.78
N GLY A 169 14.61 -7.50 -6.82
CA GLY A 169 15.52 -7.86 -5.74
C GLY A 169 16.32 -9.12 -6.02
N GLY A 170 15.85 -9.98 -6.92
CA GLY A 170 16.40 -11.32 -7.05
C GLY A 170 16.15 -12.13 -5.76
N ASN A 171 17.16 -12.88 -5.33
CA ASN A 171 17.07 -13.76 -4.17
C ASN A 171 18.38 -13.72 -3.36
N ILE A 172 18.73 -12.52 -2.84
CA ILE A 172 19.97 -12.34 -2.10
C ILE A 172 19.69 -12.47 -0.59
N THR A 173 20.18 -13.54 0.00
CA THR A 173 20.01 -13.82 1.43
C THR A 173 20.55 -12.67 2.29
N GLY A 174 19.70 -12.15 3.21
CA GLY A 174 20.07 -11.04 4.10
C GLY A 174 19.88 -9.65 3.51
N GLU A 175 19.64 -9.50 2.19
CA GLU A 175 19.48 -8.20 1.52
C GLU A 175 18.12 -8.01 0.85
N THR A 176 17.69 -8.99 0.04
CA THR A 176 16.47 -8.86 -0.76
C THR A 176 15.53 -10.06 -0.70
N ARG A 177 15.97 -11.16 -0.06
CA ARG A 177 15.15 -12.35 0.10
C ARG A 177 14.04 -12.13 1.11
N VAL A 178 12.80 -12.01 0.64
CA VAL A 178 11.59 -11.88 1.46
C VAL A 178 10.91 -13.23 1.66
N LEU A 179 9.93 -13.32 2.58
CA LEU A 179 9.25 -14.57 2.93
C LEU A 179 8.59 -15.26 1.73
N SER A 180 7.98 -14.51 0.82
CA SER A 180 7.36 -15.08 -0.38
C SER A 180 8.38 -15.74 -1.31
N ILE A 181 9.58 -15.18 -1.44
CA ILE A 181 10.69 -15.76 -2.20
C ILE A 181 11.21 -17.01 -1.48
N ALA A 182 11.38 -16.97 -0.16
CA ALA A 182 11.82 -18.14 0.61
C ALA A 182 10.85 -19.32 0.52
N ILE A 183 9.54 -19.05 0.53
CA ILE A 183 8.51 -20.08 0.30
C ILE A 183 8.68 -20.71 -1.07
N TYR A 184 8.85 -19.89 -2.11
CA TYR A 184 9.06 -20.35 -3.47
C TYR A 184 10.32 -21.23 -3.60
N ASP A 185 11.44 -20.81 -3.02
CA ASP A 185 12.69 -21.58 -3.02
C ASP A 185 12.54 -22.95 -2.36
N HIS A 186 11.85 -23.02 -1.19
CA HIS A 186 11.60 -24.30 -0.54
C HIS A 186 10.71 -25.22 -1.38
N VAL A 187 9.75 -24.67 -2.13
CA VAL A 187 8.91 -25.45 -3.06
C VAL A 187 9.74 -25.96 -4.23
N GLU A 188 10.59 -25.14 -4.85
CA GLU A 188 11.49 -25.57 -5.94
C GLU A 188 12.50 -26.63 -5.48
N ALA A 189 13.00 -26.51 -4.24
CA ALA A 189 13.89 -27.49 -3.62
C ALA A 189 13.15 -28.75 -3.14
N MET A 190 11.83 -28.89 -3.36
CA MET A 190 10.97 -29.97 -2.85
C MET A 190 10.97 -30.12 -1.33
N GLN A 191 11.32 -29.06 -0.59
CA GLN A 191 11.32 -28.99 0.88
C GLN A 191 9.93 -28.55 1.39
N TYR A 192 8.92 -29.37 1.11
CA TYR A 192 7.52 -29.02 1.38
C TYR A 192 7.20 -28.81 2.86
N SER A 193 7.93 -29.44 3.77
CA SER A 193 7.76 -29.23 5.22
C SER A 193 8.07 -27.77 5.61
N ASP A 194 9.20 -27.24 5.13
CA ASP A 194 9.63 -25.87 5.44
C ASP A 194 8.74 -24.85 4.73
N ALA A 195 8.41 -25.09 3.46
CA ALA A 195 7.43 -24.28 2.72
C ALA A 195 6.08 -24.22 3.44
N HIS A 196 5.59 -25.36 3.99
CA HIS A 196 4.32 -25.43 4.69
C HIS A 196 4.30 -24.53 5.95
N TRP A 197 5.32 -24.60 6.79
CA TRP A 197 5.37 -23.79 8.00
C TRP A 197 5.46 -22.29 7.71
N LEU A 198 6.26 -21.87 6.73
CA LEU A 198 6.32 -20.46 6.30
C LEU A 198 4.99 -19.98 5.69
N SER A 199 4.39 -20.81 4.83
CA SER A 199 3.10 -20.48 4.20
C SER A 199 1.97 -20.42 5.22
N ALA A 200 1.91 -21.35 6.19
CA ALA A 200 0.91 -21.35 7.24
C ALA A 200 1.04 -20.08 8.13
N SER A 201 2.26 -19.69 8.47
CA SER A 201 2.50 -18.46 9.25
C SER A 201 2.04 -17.22 8.49
N LEU A 202 2.32 -17.11 7.20
CA LEU A 202 1.91 -16.00 6.35
C LEU A 202 0.39 -15.97 6.16
N LEU A 203 -0.26 -17.13 6.00
CA LEU A 203 -1.72 -17.26 5.90
C LEU A 203 -2.41 -16.78 7.19
N LEU A 204 -1.95 -17.25 8.35
CA LEU A 204 -2.50 -16.83 9.65
C LEU A 204 -2.32 -15.32 9.87
N PHE A 205 -1.14 -14.79 9.54
CA PHE A 205 -0.86 -13.37 9.61
C PHE A 205 -1.79 -12.55 8.72
N SER A 206 -1.94 -12.93 7.45
CA SER A 206 -2.82 -12.26 6.49
C SER A 206 -4.28 -12.31 6.92
N PHE A 207 -4.73 -13.46 7.44
CA PHE A 207 -6.08 -13.61 7.98
C PHE A 207 -6.33 -12.69 9.19
N ALA A 208 -5.36 -12.59 10.11
CA ALA A 208 -5.46 -11.70 11.25
C ALA A 208 -5.57 -10.21 10.82
N ILE A 209 -4.79 -9.79 9.83
CA ILE A 209 -4.89 -8.42 9.29
C ILE A 209 -6.27 -8.18 8.65
N LEU A 210 -6.78 -9.12 7.87
CA LEU A 210 -8.11 -8.97 7.25
C LEU A 210 -9.23 -8.90 8.29
N LEU A 211 -9.13 -9.63 9.40
CA LEU A 211 -10.06 -9.50 10.53
C LEU A 211 -10.00 -8.10 11.15
N LEU A 212 -8.79 -7.54 11.33
CA LEU A 212 -8.62 -6.18 11.85
C LEU A 212 -9.24 -5.13 10.90
N VAL A 213 -9.01 -5.24 9.60
CA VAL A 213 -9.62 -4.36 8.59
C VAL A 213 -11.14 -4.43 8.67
N ASN A 214 -11.70 -5.62 8.72
CA ASN A 214 -13.16 -5.81 8.73
C ASN A 214 -13.80 -5.31 10.04
N SER A 215 -13.12 -5.46 11.17
CA SER A 215 -13.59 -4.94 12.47
C SER A 215 -13.65 -3.41 12.49
N THR A 216 -12.71 -2.74 11.83
CA THR A 216 -12.64 -1.27 11.75
C THR A 216 -13.74 -0.70 10.85
N GLY A 217 -14.10 -1.41 9.76
CA GLY A 217 -15.14 -0.98 8.82
C GLY A 217 -16.56 -1.04 9.37
N ARG A 218 -16.85 -1.95 10.30
CA ARG A 218 -18.21 -2.11 10.89
C ARG A 218 -18.62 -0.98 11.82
N ARG A 219 -17.71 -0.28 12.45
CA ARG A 219 -18.02 0.84 13.37
C ARG A 219 -18.63 2.07 12.70
N ASN A 220 -18.57 2.18 11.35
CA ASN A 220 -19.07 3.35 10.60
C ASN A 220 -20.42 3.14 9.92
N LYS A 221 -21.05 1.97 10.05
CA LYS A 221 -22.39 1.68 9.52
C LYS A 221 -23.41 1.64 10.66
N GLN A 222 -23.75 2.79 11.27
CA GLN A 222 -25.06 2.98 11.86
C GLN A 222 -25.92 3.75 10.85
N PRO A 223 -26.94 3.14 10.26
CA PRO A 223 -27.98 3.88 9.56
C PRO A 223 -28.76 4.68 10.60
N HIS A 224 -28.81 5.99 10.47
CA HIS A 224 -29.94 6.75 10.97
C HIS A 224 -31.14 6.32 10.12
N GLU A 225 -31.78 5.20 10.46
CA GLU A 225 -33.19 4.99 10.17
C GLU A 225 -33.97 5.98 11.03
N ILE A 226 -34.16 7.18 10.48
CA ILE A 226 -35.26 8.03 10.95
C ILE A 226 -36.53 7.33 10.47
N ASN A 227 -37.18 6.61 11.39
CA ASN A 227 -38.54 6.15 11.24
C ASN A 227 -39.46 7.38 11.02
N LEU A 228 -39.65 7.79 9.77
CA LEU A 228 -40.75 8.65 9.35
C LEU A 228 -41.98 7.77 9.04
N VAL A 229 -42.44 7.02 10.02
CA VAL A 229 -43.75 6.38 9.95
C VAL A 229 -44.40 6.60 11.30
N THR A 230 -45.17 7.66 11.41
CA THR A 230 -46.48 7.80 12.12
C THR A 230 -46.78 9.29 12.26
N ALA A 231 -47.33 9.89 11.23
CA ALA A 231 -48.14 11.10 11.34
C ALA A 231 -49.18 11.10 10.22
N ASN A 232 -50.11 10.13 10.32
CA ASN A 232 -51.40 10.18 9.66
C ASN A 232 -52.37 9.29 10.47
N GLU A 233 -52.92 9.83 11.51
CA GLU A 233 -54.27 9.58 12.03
C GLU A 233 -54.81 10.87 12.59
#